data_fc5c08f3650a9981cc4d72b8675eac0e
#
_entry.id   fc5c08f3650a9981cc4d72b8675eac0e
#
_cell.length_a   1.000
_cell.length_b   1.000
_cell.length_c   1.000
_cell.angle_alpha   90.00
_cell.angle_beta   90.00
_cell.angle_gamma   90.00
#
_symmetry.space_group_name_H-M   'P 1'
#
loop_
_entity.id
_entity.type
_entity.pdbx_description
1 polymer ?
#
loop_
_entity_poly.entity_id
_entity_poly.type
_entity_poly.pdbx_seq_one_letter_code
_entity_poly.pdbx_strand_id
1 'polypeptide(L)'
;NQLESAIQTVNQFPNQEFVLDHIAKPYIKNQSLHPWKSLIQELAKASNVSCKISGLITEADLKNWEARQIEPYLDVVFNAFGEDRVLFGSDWPVCLLAGSYDEVVGLVSNYTADFSSKAKNKLFGANAARIYNITV
;
A
#
# COMPACT_ATOMS: atom_id res chain seq x y z
N ASN A 1 -5.85 17.40 -6.76
CA ASN A 1 -5.46 16.01 -6.62
C ASN A 1 -4.85 15.79 -5.24
N GLN A 2 -5.35 14.83 -4.48
CA GLN A 2 -4.91 14.63 -3.08
C GLN A 2 -3.42 14.25 -2.97
N LEU A 3 -2.88 13.47 -3.91
CA LEU A 3 -1.45 13.10 -3.90
C LEU A 3 -0.53 14.31 -4.09
N GLU A 4 -0.89 15.25 -4.94
CA GLU A 4 -0.09 16.48 -5.12
C GLU A 4 -0.05 17.30 -3.83
N SER A 5 -1.18 17.44 -3.14
CA SER A 5 -1.24 18.08 -1.83
C SER A 5 -0.47 17.30 -0.76
N ALA A 6 -0.54 15.96 -0.78
CA ALA A 6 0.25 15.12 0.12
C ALA A 6 1.76 15.32 -0.07
N ILE A 7 2.24 15.33 -1.32
CA ILE A 7 3.66 15.61 -1.64
C ILE A 7 4.10 16.98 -1.07
N GLN A 8 3.28 18.00 -1.26
CA GLN A 8 3.59 19.33 -0.69
C GLN A 8 3.65 19.30 0.84
N THR A 9 2.67 18.63 1.47
CA THR A 9 2.59 18.55 2.94
C THR A 9 3.79 17.82 3.54
N VAL A 10 4.16 16.65 3.03
CA VAL A 10 5.26 15.86 3.60
C VAL A 10 6.61 16.57 3.45
N ASN A 11 6.79 17.35 2.38
CA ASN A 11 7.99 18.15 2.17
C ASN A 11 8.07 19.36 3.11
N GLN A 12 6.94 19.92 3.53
CA GLN A 12 6.88 21.00 4.52
C GLN A 12 7.20 20.53 5.95
N PHE A 13 6.96 19.25 6.24
CA PHE A 13 7.14 18.67 7.57
C PHE A 13 8.11 17.48 7.55
N PRO A 14 9.38 17.67 7.23
CA PRO A 14 10.34 16.57 7.01
C PRO A 14 10.65 15.75 8.27
N ASN A 15 10.38 16.30 9.46
CA ASN A 15 10.58 15.61 10.75
C ASN A 15 9.32 14.89 11.26
N GLN A 16 8.20 14.98 10.52
CA GLN A 16 6.96 14.29 10.86
C GLN A 16 6.85 13.01 10.05
N GLU A 17 6.61 11.88 10.71
CA GLU A 17 6.29 10.62 10.05
C GLU A 17 4.86 10.64 9.48
N PHE A 18 4.71 10.15 8.25
CA PHE A 18 3.43 10.03 7.56
C PHE A 18 3.20 8.61 7.09
N VAL A 19 1.95 8.19 7.10
CA VAL A 19 1.52 6.94 6.49
C VAL A 19 0.50 7.24 5.40
N LEU A 20 0.83 6.86 4.17
CA LEU A 20 -0.11 6.92 3.05
C LEU A 20 -1.06 5.72 3.14
N ASP A 21 -2.34 5.97 3.40
CA ASP A 21 -3.34 4.91 3.46
C ASP A 21 -3.78 4.42 2.07
N HIS A 22 -4.08 3.12 1.99
CA HIS A 22 -4.74 2.48 0.84
C HIS A 22 -4.06 2.77 -0.50
N ILE A 23 -2.71 2.84 -0.50
CA ILE A 23 -1.90 3.21 -1.68
C ILE A 23 -2.46 4.44 -2.44
N ALA A 24 -3.16 5.35 -1.72
CA ALA A 24 -3.87 6.51 -2.26
C ALA A 24 -4.98 6.17 -3.27
N LYS A 25 -5.61 5.01 -3.16
CA LYS A 25 -6.81 4.60 -3.92
C LYS A 25 -6.68 4.81 -5.44
N PRO A 26 -5.79 4.09 -6.13
CA PRO A 26 -5.68 4.15 -7.60
C PRO A 26 -6.91 3.56 -8.27
N TYR A 27 -7.17 3.96 -9.51
CA TYR A 27 -8.27 3.41 -10.30
C TYR A 27 -7.96 2.00 -10.82
N ILE A 28 -7.89 1.00 -9.91
CA ILE A 28 -7.55 -0.39 -10.24
C ILE A 28 -8.59 -0.98 -11.21
N LYS A 29 -9.87 -0.74 -10.99
CA LYS A 29 -10.94 -1.21 -11.89
C LYS A 29 -10.72 -0.81 -13.35
N ASN A 30 -10.18 0.37 -13.59
CA ASN A 30 -9.93 0.91 -14.91
C ASN A 30 -8.55 0.55 -15.47
N GLN A 31 -7.73 -0.19 -14.70
CA GLN A 31 -6.34 -0.52 -15.05
C GLN A 31 -5.51 0.71 -15.43
N SER A 32 -5.78 1.86 -14.79
CA SER A 32 -5.12 3.13 -15.05
C SER A 32 -4.01 3.38 -14.05
N LEU A 33 -2.76 3.25 -14.49
CA LEU A 33 -1.60 3.53 -13.66
C LEU A 33 -1.23 5.03 -13.62
N HIS A 34 -1.57 5.79 -14.64
CA HIS A 34 -1.24 7.21 -14.71
C HIS A 34 -2.46 8.09 -14.39
N PRO A 35 -2.25 9.24 -13.71
CA PRO A 35 -0.99 9.80 -13.20
C PRO A 35 -0.54 9.23 -11.84
N TRP A 36 -1.31 8.31 -11.21
CA TRP A 36 -1.07 7.75 -9.88
C TRP A 36 0.38 7.24 -9.70
N LYS A 37 0.91 6.46 -10.66
CA LYS A 37 2.26 5.89 -10.60
C LYS A 37 3.34 6.95 -10.41
N SER A 38 3.32 8.00 -11.22
CA SER A 38 4.33 9.07 -11.13
C SER A 38 4.24 9.84 -9.82
N LEU A 39 3.03 10.06 -9.31
CA LEU A 39 2.82 10.75 -8.03
C LEU A 39 3.23 9.90 -6.83
N ILE A 40 2.99 8.58 -6.84
CA ILE A 40 3.49 7.64 -5.83
C ILE A 40 5.02 7.62 -5.81
N GLN A 41 5.64 7.55 -6.97
CA GLN A 41 7.10 7.58 -7.07
C GLN A 41 7.69 8.90 -6.56
N GLU A 42 7.04 10.02 -6.82
CA GLU A 42 7.45 11.32 -6.29
C GLU A 42 7.29 11.39 -4.78
N LEU A 43 6.13 10.99 -4.24
CA LEU A 43 5.87 10.96 -2.80
C LEU A 43 6.87 10.08 -2.05
N ALA A 44 7.24 8.93 -2.63
CA ALA A 44 8.18 7.99 -2.03
C ALA A 44 9.61 8.53 -1.88
N LYS A 45 9.99 9.62 -2.57
CA LYS A 45 11.28 10.30 -2.36
C LYS A 45 11.40 10.91 -0.97
N ALA A 46 10.29 11.26 -0.36
CA ALA A 46 10.25 11.71 1.03
C ALA A 46 10.47 10.51 1.98
N SER A 47 11.60 10.50 2.70
CA SER A 47 12.00 9.38 3.57
C SER A 47 11.10 9.20 4.79
N ASN A 48 10.37 10.24 5.17
CA ASN A 48 9.42 10.28 6.29
C ASN A 48 8.02 9.77 5.91
N VAL A 49 7.85 9.14 4.74
CA VAL A 49 6.58 8.57 4.29
C VAL A 49 6.68 7.05 4.19
N SER A 50 5.75 6.37 4.82
CA SER A 50 5.49 4.93 4.64
C SER A 50 4.17 4.71 3.92
N CYS A 51 3.98 3.56 3.29
CA CYS A 51 2.79 3.27 2.50
C CYS A 51 2.09 2.01 3.00
N LYS A 52 0.79 2.11 3.26
CA LYS A 52 -0.05 0.98 3.65
C LYS A 52 -0.68 0.34 2.41
N ILE A 53 -0.36 -0.93 2.16
CA ILE A 53 -1.03 -1.75 1.15
C ILE A 53 -2.32 -2.32 1.73
N SER A 54 -3.39 -1.60 1.50
CA SER A 54 -4.75 -1.91 1.94
C SER A 54 -5.76 -1.33 0.94
N GLY A 55 -7.04 -1.65 1.05
CA GLY A 55 -8.08 -1.13 0.18
C GLY A 55 -7.90 -1.52 -1.30
N LEU A 56 -7.19 -2.62 -1.59
CA LEU A 56 -6.83 -3.00 -2.96
C LEU A 56 -8.04 -3.51 -3.74
N ILE A 57 -8.74 -4.51 -3.17
CA ILE A 57 -9.86 -5.18 -3.83
C ILE A 57 -11.08 -4.26 -3.97
N THR A 58 -11.24 -3.29 -3.07
CA THR A 58 -12.36 -2.31 -3.11
C THR A 58 -12.18 -1.22 -4.17
N GLU A 59 -10.97 -1.02 -4.68
CA GLU A 59 -10.69 -0.12 -5.81
C GLU A 59 -10.69 -0.87 -7.17
N ALA A 60 -10.79 -2.20 -7.14
CA ALA A 60 -10.97 -3.07 -8.30
C ALA A 60 -12.46 -3.28 -8.62
N ASP A 61 -12.80 -4.26 -9.45
CA ASP A 61 -14.21 -4.64 -9.64
C ASP A 61 -14.69 -5.43 -8.42
N LEU A 62 -15.70 -4.93 -7.71
CA LEU A 62 -16.17 -5.49 -6.44
C LEU A 62 -16.62 -6.96 -6.51
N LYS A 63 -16.97 -7.43 -7.70
CA LYS A 63 -17.52 -8.81 -7.88
C LYS A 63 -16.58 -9.73 -8.65
N ASN A 64 -15.67 -9.16 -9.45
CA ASN A 64 -14.89 -9.93 -10.41
C ASN A 64 -13.41 -9.46 -10.47
N TRP A 65 -12.84 -9.04 -9.33
CA TRP A 65 -11.43 -8.68 -9.29
C TRP A 65 -10.54 -9.93 -9.40
N GLU A 66 -9.36 -9.74 -9.96
CA GLU A 66 -8.34 -10.77 -10.08
C GLU A 66 -6.99 -10.21 -9.63
N ALA A 67 -6.14 -11.06 -9.03
CA ALA A 67 -4.82 -10.69 -8.52
C ALA A 67 -3.98 -9.96 -9.60
N ARG A 68 -3.98 -10.46 -10.84
CA ARG A 68 -3.23 -9.86 -11.98
C ARG A 68 -3.60 -8.41 -12.28
N GLN A 69 -4.78 -7.94 -11.84
CA GLN A 69 -5.20 -6.55 -12.02
C GLN A 69 -4.62 -5.64 -10.93
N ILE A 70 -4.26 -6.21 -9.79
CA ILE A 70 -3.77 -5.51 -8.60
C ILE A 70 -2.24 -5.52 -8.53
N GLU A 71 -1.61 -6.61 -8.94
CA GLU A 71 -0.15 -6.81 -8.89
C GLU A 71 0.66 -5.64 -9.47
N PRO A 72 0.32 -5.03 -10.63
CA PRO A 72 1.07 -3.90 -11.17
C PRO A 72 1.11 -2.69 -10.24
N TYR A 73 0.11 -2.51 -9.38
CA TYR A 73 0.08 -1.43 -8.39
C TYR A 73 0.96 -1.76 -7.18
N LEU A 74 0.99 -3.04 -6.76
CA LEU A 74 1.92 -3.52 -5.74
C LEU A 74 3.37 -3.36 -6.19
N ASP A 75 3.67 -3.71 -7.45
CA ASP A 75 5.00 -3.52 -8.05
C ASP A 75 5.47 -2.06 -7.93
N VAL A 76 4.60 -1.11 -8.27
CA VAL A 76 4.92 0.32 -8.15
C VAL A 76 5.23 0.70 -6.72
N VAL A 77 4.41 0.25 -5.76
CA VAL A 77 4.57 0.59 -4.34
C VAL A 77 5.86 -0.01 -3.77
N PHE A 78 6.11 -1.31 -3.98
CA PHE A 78 7.33 -1.96 -3.46
C PHE A 78 8.60 -1.40 -4.10
N ASN A 79 8.58 -1.09 -5.40
CA ASN A 79 9.72 -0.47 -6.09
C ASN A 79 9.98 0.97 -5.59
N ALA A 80 8.94 1.72 -5.22
CA ALA A 80 9.07 3.11 -4.79
C ALA A 80 9.47 3.23 -3.32
N PHE A 81 8.81 2.48 -2.41
CA PHE A 81 9.00 2.61 -0.97
C PHE A 81 10.01 1.60 -0.39
N GLY A 82 10.27 0.49 -1.07
CA GLY A 82 11.11 -0.59 -0.56
C GLY A 82 10.46 -1.35 0.60
N GLU A 83 11.12 -2.43 1.05
CA GLU A 83 10.57 -3.34 2.07
C GLU A 83 10.44 -2.72 3.47
N ASP A 84 11.16 -1.64 3.77
CA ASP A 84 11.19 -1.02 5.09
C ASP A 84 10.07 0.00 5.34
N ARG A 85 9.42 0.46 4.27
CA ARG A 85 8.39 1.49 4.35
C ARG A 85 7.03 1.06 3.79
N VAL A 86 6.84 -0.24 3.58
CA VAL A 86 5.54 -0.81 3.20
C VAL A 86 4.98 -1.61 4.37
N LEU A 87 3.71 -1.41 4.71
CA LEU A 87 3.01 -2.13 5.76
C LEU A 87 1.66 -2.66 5.26
N PHE A 88 1.28 -3.85 5.73
CA PHE A 88 0.01 -4.48 5.37
C PHE A 88 -1.16 -3.90 6.16
N GLY A 89 -2.31 -3.79 5.51
CA GLY A 89 -3.61 -3.55 6.14
C GLY A 89 -4.70 -4.30 5.38
N SER A 90 -5.65 -4.90 6.10
CA SER A 90 -6.77 -5.63 5.48
C SER A 90 -7.88 -4.74 4.95
N ASP A 91 -7.98 -3.51 5.47
CA ASP A 91 -9.12 -2.62 5.26
C ASP A 91 -10.44 -3.22 5.77
N TRP A 92 -10.35 -4.16 6.74
CA TRP A 92 -11.56 -4.70 7.38
C TRP A 92 -12.23 -3.61 8.24
N PRO A 93 -13.58 -3.48 8.23
CA PRO A 93 -14.56 -4.32 7.54
C PRO A 93 -14.88 -3.86 6.10
N VAL A 94 -14.28 -2.80 5.59
CA VAL A 94 -14.59 -2.25 4.25
C VAL A 94 -14.28 -3.24 3.13
N CYS A 95 -13.24 -4.05 3.28
CA CYS A 95 -12.88 -5.09 2.31
C CYS A 95 -14.05 -6.07 2.02
N LEU A 96 -14.98 -6.26 2.97
CA LEU A 96 -16.15 -7.14 2.80
C LEU A 96 -17.11 -6.70 1.68
N LEU A 97 -16.95 -5.50 1.14
CA LEU A 97 -17.66 -5.05 -0.07
C LEU A 97 -17.21 -5.79 -1.33
N ALA A 98 -16.00 -6.34 -1.32
CA ALA A 98 -15.38 -6.95 -2.50
C ALA A 98 -14.81 -8.36 -2.25
N GLY A 99 -14.66 -8.78 -1.00
CA GLY A 99 -14.14 -10.08 -0.65
C GLY A 99 -13.98 -10.26 0.86
N SER A 100 -13.58 -11.45 1.28
CA SER A 100 -13.32 -11.79 2.68
C SER A 100 -11.98 -11.25 3.17
N TYR A 101 -11.79 -11.24 4.48
CA TYR A 101 -10.49 -10.97 5.10
C TYR A 101 -9.40 -11.92 4.58
N ASP A 102 -9.72 -13.22 4.48
CA ASP A 102 -8.77 -14.24 4.05
C ASP A 102 -8.35 -14.06 2.58
N GLU A 103 -9.25 -13.59 1.73
CA GLU A 103 -8.91 -13.26 0.33
C GLU A 103 -7.94 -12.09 0.25
N VAL A 104 -8.12 -11.04 1.07
CA VAL A 104 -7.16 -9.91 1.13
C VAL A 104 -5.80 -10.36 1.62
N VAL A 105 -5.75 -11.15 2.70
CA VAL A 105 -4.50 -11.71 3.22
C VAL A 105 -3.86 -12.63 2.18
N GLY A 106 -4.64 -13.51 1.55
CA GLY A 106 -4.19 -14.43 0.50
C GLY A 106 -3.60 -13.71 -0.71
N LEU A 107 -4.24 -12.65 -1.18
CA LEU A 107 -3.75 -11.81 -2.28
C LEU A 107 -2.32 -11.32 -2.02
N VAL A 108 -2.10 -10.68 -0.86
CA VAL A 108 -0.80 -10.11 -0.52
C VAL A 108 0.22 -11.19 -0.18
N SER A 109 -0.19 -12.27 0.50
CA SER A 109 0.69 -13.41 0.81
C SER A 109 1.19 -14.12 -0.45
N ASN A 110 0.32 -14.31 -1.44
CA ASN A 110 0.67 -14.93 -2.72
C ASN A 110 1.61 -14.02 -3.53
N TYR A 111 1.31 -12.73 -3.62
CA TYR A 111 2.18 -11.76 -4.30
C TYR A 111 3.59 -11.75 -3.69
N THR A 112 3.70 -11.88 -2.37
CA THR A 112 4.99 -11.86 -1.65
C THR A 112 5.57 -13.25 -1.42
N ALA A 113 5.08 -14.29 -2.12
CA ALA A 113 5.49 -15.68 -1.87
C ALA A 113 7.02 -15.88 -1.90
N ASP A 114 7.69 -15.24 -2.85
CA ASP A 114 9.14 -15.33 -3.06
C ASP A 114 9.97 -14.34 -2.22
N PHE A 115 9.32 -13.51 -1.40
CA PHE A 115 10.03 -12.60 -0.50
C PHE A 115 10.69 -13.37 0.64
N SER A 116 11.84 -12.85 1.13
CA SER A 116 12.51 -13.43 2.29
C SER A 116 11.59 -13.41 3.53
N SER A 117 11.79 -14.34 4.46
CA SER A 117 11.04 -14.35 5.73
C SER A 117 11.16 -13.04 6.49
N LYS A 118 12.33 -12.36 6.40
CA LYS A 118 12.54 -11.03 6.99
C LYS A 118 11.66 -9.97 6.36
N ALA A 119 11.56 -9.94 5.02
CA ALA A 119 10.71 -8.98 4.31
C ALA A 119 9.22 -9.21 4.62
N LYS A 120 8.78 -10.47 4.67
CA LYS A 120 7.41 -10.84 5.08
C LYS A 120 7.11 -10.38 6.50
N ASN A 121 8.02 -10.62 7.45
CA ASN A 121 7.85 -10.16 8.84
C ASN A 121 7.73 -8.63 8.94
N LYS A 122 8.55 -7.89 8.19
CA LYS A 122 8.45 -6.42 8.09
C LYS A 122 7.06 -6.00 7.60
N LEU A 123 6.62 -6.56 6.48
CA LEU A 123 5.35 -6.22 5.84
C LEU A 123 4.14 -6.48 6.75
N PHE A 124 4.07 -7.67 7.35
CA PHE A 124 2.89 -8.11 8.11
C PHE A 124 2.89 -7.68 9.59
N GLY A 125 3.94 -7.00 10.07
CA GLY A 125 3.94 -6.56 11.47
C GLY A 125 5.05 -5.59 11.85
N ALA A 126 6.31 -5.91 11.63
CA ALA A 126 7.43 -5.17 12.21
C ALA A 126 7.49 -3.70 11.73
N ASN A 127 7.14 -3.40 10.47
CA ASN A 127 7.05 -2.02 9.99
C ASN A 127 5.94 -1.25 10.70
N ALA A 128 4.77 -1.84 10.87
CA ALA A 128 3.67 -1.22 11.59
C ALA A 128 4.04 -0.96 13.06
N ALA A 129 4.65 -1.95 13.74
CA ALA A 129 5.12 -1.81 15.12
C ALA A 129 6.09 -0.63 15.25
N ARG A 130 7.07 -0.52 14.36
CA ARG A 130 8.05 0.57 14.35
C ARG A 130 7.39 1.94 14.06
N ILE A 131 6.56 2.03 13.01
CA ILE A 131 5.96 3.29 12.56
C ILE A 131 4.96 3.83 13.59
N TYR A 132 4.19 2.95 14.22
CA TYR A 132 3.17 3.34 15.21
C TYR A 132 3.69 3.27 16.66
N ASN A 133 5.00 3.01 16.88
CA ASN A 133 5.62 2.89 18.20
C ASN A 133 4.91 1.87 19.11
N ILE A 134 4.53 0.71 18.55
CA ILE A 134 3.88 -0.38 19.28
C ILE A 134 4.96 -1.28 19.86
N THR A 135 4.95 -1.46 21.20
CA THR A 135 5.79 -2.46 21.86
C THR A 135 5.14 -3.84 21.67
N VAL A 136 5.87 -4.77 21.08
CA VAL A 136 5.43 -6.16 20.81
C VAL A 136 6.22 -7.09 21.70
#